data_941e66f6064bb69af24a4ae96d65a6a9
#
_entry.id   941e66f6064bb69af24a4ae96d65a6a9
#
_cell.length_a   1.000
_cell.length_b   1.000
_cell.length_c   1.000
_cell.angle_alpha   90.00
_cell.angle_beta   90.00
_cell.angle_gamma   90.00
#
_symmetry.space_group_name_H-M   'P 1'
#
loop_
_entity.id
_entity.type
_entity.pdbx_description
1 polymer ?
#
loop_
_entity_poly.entity_id
_entity_poly.type
_entity_poly.pdbx_seq_one_letter_code
_entity_poly.pdbx_strand_id
1 'polypeptide(L)'
;MYENKPKIIGNIIVALILSLAAIISVYIGVYGLAEYKSKKNSIDIRGCAVQQITSDLIVWTGYFDVQALDMKDGYNRLEADREKVKNYLVGKGFKEEELIFSAISTDEKYVLNEYGSDTNKIANYDLSQTVTISSNEIDKVTEVSRNATELLNEDVQFESYAPEYHYTKLADLKVTMLAEATKDATQRAKMIAENAGSKLGGLKHAHISDIQISPLYSDGIDYYDEYGYYLSNDIISLEKEVTVVVYCTFEIK
;
A
#
# COMPACT_ATOMS: atom_id res chain seq x y z
N MET A 1 12.59 57.23 -59.17
CA MET A 1 11.58 57.28 -58.14
C MET A 1 11.21 55.86 -57.64
N TYR A 2 12.19 54.95 -57.49
CA TYR A 2 11.92 53.53 -57.16
C TYR A 2 12.76 52.96 -56.00
N GLU A 3 13.57 53.77 -55.29
CA GLU A 3 14.59 53.28 -54.33
C GLU A 3 14.13 53.16 -52.88
N ASN A 4 12.91 53.62 -52.53
CA ASN A 4 12.49 53.66 -51.14
C ASN A 4 11.51 52.56 -50.72
N LYS A 5 11.01 51.73 -51.63
CA LYS A 5 10.02 50.68 -51.31
C LYS A 5 10.57 49.60 -50.37
N PRO A 6 11.82 49.05 -50.54
CA PRO A 6 12.28 47.99 -49.63
C PRO A 6 12.54 48.47 -48.19
N LYS A 7 12.92 49.74 -47.97
CA LYS A 7 13.10 50.32 -46.65
C LYS A 7 11.77 50.52 -45.92
N ILE A 8 10.71 50.88 -46.63
CA ILE A 8 9.37 51.07 -46.08
C ILE A 8 8.80 49.73 -45.63
N ILE A 9 8.95 48.67 -46.44
CA ILE A 9 8.51 47.31 -46.09
C ILE A 9 9.26 46.77 -44.88
N GLY A 10 10.59 46.98 -44.83
CA GLY A 10 11.44 46.60 -43.67
C GLY A 10 10.98 47.28 -42.37
N ASN A 11 10.68 48.58 -42.41
CA ASN A 11 10.20 49.33 -41.23
C ASN A 11 8.81 48.85 -40.77
N ILE A 12 7.91 48.48 -41.70
CA ILE A 12 6.59 47.93 -41.37
C ILE A 12 6.73 46.57 -40.67
N ILE A 13 7.61 45.69 -41.16
CA ILE A 13 7.88 44.39 -40.54
C ILE A 13 8.46 44.56 -39.14
N VAL A 14 9.43 45.46 -38.95
CA VAL A 14 9.98 45.74 -37.61
C VAL A 14 8.90 46.31 -36.68
N ALA A 15 8.06 47.22 -37.12
CA ALA A 15 6.97 47.74 -36.35
C ALA A 15 5.92 46.66 -35.93
N LEU A 16 5.61 45.72 -36.82
CA LEU A 16 4.75 44.58 -36.53
C LEU A 16 5.38 43.63 -35.48
N ILE A 17 6.67 43.32 -35.60
CA ILE A 17 7.37 42.49 -34.63
C ILE A 17 7.40 43.16 -33.26
N LEU A 18 7.68 44.46 -33.20
CA LEU A 18 7.72 45.21 -31.94
C LEU A 18 6.32 45.29 -31.29
N SER A 19 5.28 45.50 -32.09
CA SER A 19 3.89 45.53 -31.58
C SER A 19 3.47 44.17 -31.05
N LEU A 20 3.82 43.08 -31.74
CA LEU A 20 3.55 41.73 -31.29
C LEU A 20 4.30 41.40 -30.00
N ALA A 21 5.58 41.76 -29.90
CA ALA A 21 6.39 41.59 -28.70
C ALA A 21 5.82 42.39 -27.51
N ALA A 22 5.34 43.61 -27.74
CA ALA A 22 4.67 44.40 -26.71
C ALA A 22 3.37 43.77 -26.21
N ILE A 23 2.54 43.24 -27.10
CA ILE A 23 1.30 42.53 -26.74
C ILE A 23 1.61 41.28 -25.91
N ILE A 24 2.59 40.49 -26.32
CA ILE A 24 3.02 39.29 -25.58
C ILE A 24 3.55 39.68 -24.19
N SER A 25 4.37 40.72 -24.09
CA SER A 25 4.91 41.19 -22.80
C SER A 25 3.81 41.68 -21.84
N VAL A 26 2.84 42.39 -22.35
CA VAL A 26 1.67 42.84 -21.55
C VAL A 26 0.85 41.62 -21.11
N TYR A 27 0.60 40.66 -22.00
CA TYR A 27 -0.11 39.43 -21.68
C TYR A 27 0.58 38.64 -20.56
N ILE A 28 1.90 38.40 -20.67
CA ILE A 28 2.70 37.74 -19.63
C ILE A 28 2.68 38.51 -18.31
N GLY A 29 2.81 39.84 -18.36
CA GLY A 29 2.75 40.70 -17.18
C GLY A 29 1.42 40.62 -16.47
N VAL A 30 0.31 40.73 -17.20
CA VAL A 30 -1.06 40.66 -16.63
C VAL A 30 -1.32 39.27 -16.05
N TYR A 31 -0.89 38.20 -16.76
CA TYR A 31 -1.06 36.83 -16.28
C TYR A 31 -0.25 36.56 -15.01
N GLY A 32 1.01 37.00 -14.97
CA GLY A 32 1.87 36.89 -13.80
C GLY A 32 1.35 37.70 -12.57
N LEU A 33 0.82 38.87 -12.80
CA LEU A 33 0.18 39.66 -11.73
C LEU A 33 -1.11 39.03 -11.23
N ALA A 34 -1.91 38.46 -12.11
CA ALA A 34 -3.15 37.76 -11.73
C ALA A 34 -2.86 36.52 -10.90
N GLU A 35 -1.83 35.74 -11.28
CA GLU A 35 -1.39 34.57 -10.54
C GLU A 35 -0.78 34.95 -9.18
N TYR A 36 0.03 36.02 -9.12
CA TYR A 36 0.59 36.53 -7.88
C TYR A 36 -0.50 36.99 -6.90
N LYS A 37 -1.52 37.76 -7.38
CA LYS A 37 -2.68 38.15 -6.56
C LYS A 37 -3.50 36.96 -6.10
N SER A 38 -3.65 35.94 -6.94
CA SER A 38 -4.38 34.70 -6.60
C SER A 38 -3.70 33.95 -5.47
N LYS A 39 -2.36 33.85 -5.47
CA LYS A 39 -1.60 33.22 -4.37
C LYS A 39 -1.67 34.01 -3.07
N LYS A 40 -1.76 35.33 -3.13
CA LYS A 40 -1.75 36.18 -1.97
C LYS A 40 -3.06 36.15 -1.16
N ASN A 41 -4.18 35.77 -1.78
CA ASN A 41 -5.49 35.66 -1.14
C ASN A 41 -5.93 34.20 -1.04
N SER A 42 -5.13 33.36 -0.40
CA SER A 42 -5.47 31.94 -0.20
C SER A 42 -5.04 31.48 1.18
N ILE A 43 -5.71 30.45 1.65
CA ILE A 43 -5.38 29.73 2.88
C ILE A 43 -5.16 28.26 2.56
N ASP A 44 -4.07 27.71 3.07
CA ASP A 44 -3.74 26.29 2.97
C ASP A 44 -4.14 25.60 4.27
N ILE A 45 -4.96 24.59 4.15
CA ILE A 45 -5.52 23.84 5.29
C ILE A 45 -5.29 22.35 5.08
N ARG A 46 -4.92 21.70 6.16
CA ARG A 46 -4.89 20.25 6.28
C ARG A 46 -6.19 19.77 6.93
N GLY A 47 -6.95 18.93 6.22
CA GLY A 47 -8.06 18.17 6.79
C GLY A 47 -7.65 16.73 7.06
N CYS A 48 -8.25 16.13 8.07
CA CYS A 48 -7.95 14.78 8.51
C CYS A 48 -9.25 14.04 8.83
N ALA A 49 -9.31 12.78 8.43
CA ALA A 49 -10.29 11.80 8.91
C ALA A 49 -9.56 10.60 9.47
N VAL A 50 -10.02 10.12 10.61
CA VAL A 50 -9.47 8.94 11.29
C VAL A 50 -10.62 8.01 11.60
N GLN A 51 -10.50 6.74 11.24
CA GLN A 51 -11.51 5.72 11.51
C GLN A 51 -10.88 4.42 11.96
N GLN A 52 -11.39 3.88 13.06
CA GLN A 52 -11.05 2.54 13.52
C GLN A 52 -11.85 1.50 12.74
N ILE A 53 -11.18 0.43 12.35
CA ILE A 53 -11.76 -0.70 11.64
C ILE A 53 -11.31 -2.01 12.28
N THR A 54 -12.15 -3.03 12.13
CA THR A 54 -11.79 -4.41 12.43
C THR A 54 -11.70 -5.16 11.10
N SER A 55 -10.61 -5.86 10.86
CA SER A 55 -10.42 -6.69 9.67
C SER A 55 -11.52 -7.76 9.58
N ASP A 56 -11.98 -8.05 8.38
CA ASP A 56 -13.11 -8.98 8.11
C ASP A 56 -12.67 -10.23 7.34
N LEU A 57 -11.37 -10.35 7.06
CA LEU A 57 -10.76 -11.48 6.39
C LEU A 57 -9.43 -11.80 7.06
N ILE A 58 -9.19 -13.08 7.34
CA ILE A 58 -7.90 -13.61 7.80
C ILE A 58 -7.32 -14.52 6.73
N VAL A 59 -6.03 -14.38 6.47
CA VAL A 59 -5.25 -15.28 5.64
C VAL A 59 -4.14 -15.89 6.50
N TRP A 60 -4.11 -17.20 6.57
CA TRP A 60 -3.08 -17.91 7.32
C TRP A 60 -2.40 -18.92 6.43
N THR A 61 -1.09 -19.05 6.60
CA THR A 61 -0.25 -19.99 5.86
C THR A 61 0.53 -20.86 6.84
N GLY A 62 0.46 -22.16 6.63
CA GLY A 62 1.30 -23.16 7.26
C GLY A 62 2.30 -23.70 6.26
N TYR A 63 3.51 -23.96 6.68
CA TYR A 63 4.60 -24.52 5.90
C TYR A 63 4.99 -25.89 6.49
N PHE A 64 5.29 -26.85 5.65
CA PHE A 64 5.82 -28.16 6.05
C PHE A 64 6.81 -28.69 5.04
N ASP A 65 7.80 -29.41 5.51
CA ASP A 65 8.90 -29.90 4.70
C ASP A 65 9.37 -31.29 5.10
N VAL A 66 10.08 -31.91 4.18
CA VAL A 66 10.71 -33.23 4.36
C VAL A 66 12.10 -33.21 3.74
N GLN A 67 13.08 -33.71 4.47
CA GLN A 67 14.41 -33.99 3.95
C GLN A 67 14.54 -35.47 3.60
N ALA A 68 15.07 -35.79 2.40
CA ALA A 68 15.29 -37.14 1.95
C ALA A 68 16.57 -37.28 1.11
N LEU A 69 17.19 -38.44 1.15
CA LEU A 69 18.35 -38.77 0.30
C LEU A 69 17.94 -39.08 -1.14
N ASP A 70 16.70 -39.53 -1.33
CA ASP A 70 16.11 -39.85 -2.62
C ASP A 70 14.88 -38.97 -2.85
N MET A 71 14.80 -38.32 -4.00
CA MET A 71 13.73 -37.37 -4.34
C MET A 71 12.35 -38.04 -4.34
N LYS A 72 12.24 -39.28 -4.82
CA LYS A 72 10.97 -40.01 -4.87
C LYS A 72 10.48 -40.39 -3.47
N ASP A 73 11.41 -40.81 -2.59
CA ASP A 73 11.09 -41.06 -1.19
C ASP A 73 10.62 -39.81 -0.50
N GLY A 74 11.34 -38.68 -0.70
CA GLY A 74 10.93 -37.37 -0.19
C GLY A 74 9.54 -36.95 -0.64
N TYR A 75 9.23 -37.14 -1.93
CA TYR A 75 7.90 -36.84 -2.46
C TYR A 75 6.80 -37.69 -1.79
N ASN A 76 7.01 -39.01 -1.65
CA ASN A 76 6.02 -39.86 -1.01
C ASN A 76 5.79 -39.51 0.46
N ARG A 77 6.84 -39.14 1.17
CA ARG A 77 6.74 -38.71 2.58
C ARG A 77 6.00 -37.38 2.70
N LEU A 78 6.32 -36.39 1.86
CA LEU A 78 5.66 -35.11 1.85
C LEU A 78 4.16 -35.24 1.52
N GLU A 79 3.80 -36.15 0.58
CA GLU A 79 2.39 -36.41 0.28
C GLU A 79 1.66 -37.07 1.45
N ALA A 80 2.32 -37.94 2.21
CA ALA A 80 1.75 -38.50 3.44
C ALA A 80 1.55 -37.41 4.52
N ASP A 81 2.51 -36.51 4.66
CA ASP A 81 2.40 -35.39 5.61
C ASP A 81 1.32 -34.40 5.18
N ARG A 82 1.16 -34.14 3.88
CA ARG A 82 0.05 -33.35 3.34
C ARG A 82 -1.32 -33.94 3.73
N GLU A 83 -1.50 -35.24 3.67
CA GLU A 83 -2.75 -35.88 4.09
C GLU A 83 -2.98 -35.73 5.61
N LYS A 84 -1.92 -35.80 6.44
CA LYS A 84 -2.03 -35.52 7.89
C LYS A 84 -2.45 -34.08 8.14
N VAL A 85 -1.79 -33.12 7.49
CA VAL A 85 -2.13 -31.68 7.60
C VAL A 85 -3.58 -31.44 7.16
N LYS A 86 -4.01 -32.01 6.04
CA LYS A 86 -5.39 -31.91 5.57
C LYS A 86 -6.37 -32.46 6.60
N ASN A 87 -6.13 -33.67 7.11
CA ASN A 87 -7.01 -34.32 8.09
C ASN A 87 -7.09 -33.53 9.40
N TYR A 88 -5.97 -32.97 9.87
CA TYR A 88 -5.93 -32.10 11.03
C TYR A 88 -6.81 -30.87 10.83
N LEU A 89 -6.67 -30.15 9.70
CA LEU A 89 -7.44 -28.95 9.41
C LEU A 89 -8.93 -29.25 9.19
N VAL A 90 -9.26 -30.34 8.52
CA VAL A 90 -10.65 -30.81 8.39
C VAL A 90 -11.23 -31.18 9.77
N GLY A 91 -10.45 -31.82 10.63
CA GLY A 91 -10.80 -32.10 12.02
C GLY A 91 -11.08 -30.86 12.87
N LYS A 92 -10.41 -29.73 12.57
CA LYS A 92 -10.68 -28.40 13.16
C LYS A 92 -11.91 -27.72 12.51
N GLY A 93 -12.57 -28.35 11.54
CA GLY A 93 -13.83 -27.90 10.95
C GLY A 93 -13.71 -27.05 9.70
N PHE A 94 -12.55 -27.06 9.02
CA PHE A 94 -12.40 -26.48 7.68
C PHE A 94 -12.87 -27.49 6.62
N LYS A 95 -13.39 -26.98 5.51
CA LYS A 95 -13.71 -27.81 4.36
C LYS A 95 -12.47 -28.01 3.49
N GLU A 96 -12.36 -29.13 2.80
CA GLU A 96 -11.22 -29.38 1.91
C GLU A 96 -11.06 -28.31 0.83
N GLU A 97 -12.15 -27.73 0.36
CA GLU A 97 -12.17 -26.65 -0.64
C GLU A 97 -11.60 -25.31 -0.13
N GLU A 98 -11.49 -25.14 1.18
CA GLU A 98 -10.90 -23.95 1.83
C GLU A 98 -9.39 -24.08 1.99
N LEU A 99 -8.85 -25.28 1.80
CA LEU A 99 -7.43 -25.60 1.97
C LEU A 99 -6.71 -25.48 0.63
N ILE A 100 -5.91 -24.44 0.46
CA ILE A 100 -5.16 -24.23 -0.78
C ILE A 100 -3.72 -24.69 -0.56
N PHE A 101 -3.37 -25.83 -1.13
CA PHE A 101 -1.99 -26.32 -1.12
C PHE A 101 -1.22 -25.74 -2.30
N SER A 102 0.00 -25.28 -2.06
CA SER A 102 0.91 -24.82 -3.13
C SER A 102 1.40 -25.99 -3.98
N ALA A 103 2.11 -25.69 -5.07
CA ALA A 103 2.98 -26.70 -5.69
C ALA A 103 4.09 -27.12 -4.73
N ILE A 104 4.59 -28.35 -4.88
CA ILE A 104 5.76 -28.82 -4.12
C ILE A 104 7.00 -28.09 -4.65
N SER A 105 7.75 -27.48 -3.74
CA SER A 105 9.10 -26.97 -4.02
C SER A 105 10.11 -28.06 -3.70
N THR A 106 11.17 -28.14 -4.50
CA THR A 106 12.26 -29.11 -4.31
C THR A 106 13.58 -28.39 -4.46
N ASP A 107 14.38 -28.39 -3.40
CA ASP A 107 15.71 -27.81 -3.34
C ASP A 107 16.76 -28.90 -3.17
N GLU A 108 17.79 -28.88 -4.01
CA GLU A 108 18.94 -29.75 -3.88
C GLU A 108 19.95 -29.17 -2.90
N LYS A 109 20.32 -29.93 -1.88
CA LYS A 109 21.41 -29.58 -0.95
C LYS A 109 22.66 -30.34 -1.34
N TYR A 110 23.74 -29.60 -1.48
CA TYR A 110 25.02 -30.18 -1.92
C TYR A 110 25.94 -30.47 -0.73
N VAL A 111 26.80 -31.44 -0.90
CA VAL A 111 27.87 -31.77 0.07
C VAL A 111 28.84 -30.58 0.10
N LEU A 112 29.16 -30.08 1.28
CA LEU A 112 30.13 -29.00 1.46
C LEU A 112 31.58 -29.57 1.42
N ASN A 113 32.49 -28.81 0.82
CA ASN A 113 33.92 -29.09 0.88
C ASN A 113 34.53 -28.58 2.19
N GLU A 114 35.83 -28.77 2.39
CA GLU A 114 36.58 -28.35 3.59
C GLU A 114 36.54 -26.83 3.84
N TYR A 115 36.20 -26.05 2.82
CA TYR A 115 36.10 -24.59 2.89
C TYR A 115 34.66 -24.08 3.04
N GLY A 116 33.69 -25.00 3.25
CA GLY A 116 32.27 -24.64 3.39
C GLY A 116 31.56 -24.27 2.08
N SER A 117 32.16 -24.58 0.93
CA SER A 117 31.54 -24.33 -0.37
C SER A 117 30.88 -25.58 -0.92
N ASP A 118 29.79 -25.41 -1.67
CA ASP A 118 29.07 -26.50 -2.33
C ASP A 118 29.99 -27.26 -3.30
N THR A 119 29.84 -28.59 -3.27
CA THR A 119 30.45 -29.46 -4.27
C THR A 119 29.42 -29.79 -5.38
N ASN A 120 29.79 -30.62 -6.35
CA ASN A 120 28.87 -31.13 -7.35
C ASN A 120 28.11 -32.42 -6.94
N LYS A 121 28.17 -32.79 -5.66
CA LYS A 121 27.49 -33.98 -5.13
C LYS A 121 26.29 -33.56 -4.31
N ILE A 122 25.11 -34.04 -4.65
CA ILE A 122 23.89 -33.84 -3.89
C ILE A 122 24.02 -34.61 -2.56
N ALA A 123 23.74 -33.94 -1.46
CA ALA A 123 23.71 -34.50 -0.13
C ALA A 123 22.31 -35.03 0.21
N ASN A 124 21.30 -34.21 0.00
CA ASN A 124 19.88 -34.52 0.19
C ASN A 124 19.01 -33.63 -0.65
N TYR A 125 17.73 -33.91 -0.67
CA TYR A 125 16.67 -33.08 -1.25
C TYR A 125 15.80 -32.56 -0.13
N ASP A 126 15.51 -31.26 -0.15
CA ASP A 126 14.52 -30.62 0.71
C ASP A 126 13.25 -30.38 -0.11
N LEU A 127 12.18 -31.05 0.27
CA LEU A 127 10.88 -30.90 -0.38
C LEU A 127 9.95 -30.19 0.57
N SER A 128 9.26 -29.16 0.08
CA SER A 128 8.38 -28.37 0.92
C SER A 128 7.07 -28.01 0.22
N GLN A 129 6.07 -27.75 1.03
CA GLN A 129 4.76 -27.29 0.57
C GLN A 129 4.14 -26.36 1.60
N THR A 130 3.26 -25.47 1.16
CA THR A 130 2.45 -24.64 2.04
C THR A 130 0.98 -25.00 1.90
N VAL A 131 0.24 -24.78 3.00
CA VAL A 131 -1.23 -24.74 3.00
C VAL A 131 -1.67 -23.34 3.38
N THR A 132 -2.57 -22.74 2.60
CA THR A 132 -3.13 -21.42 2.88
C THR A 132 -4.63 -21.54 3.09
N ILE A 133 -5.12 -20.88 4.15
CA ILE A 133 -6.53 -20.73 4.46
C ILE A 133 -6.88 -19.24 4.42
N SER A 134 -7.95 -18.90 3.69
CA SER A 134 -8.52 -17.57 3.65
C SER A 134 -9.98 -17.65 4.10
N SER A 135 -10.33 -16.96 5.19
CA SER A 135 -11.65 -17.09 5.81
C SER A 135 -12.11 -15.81 6.50
N ASN A 136 -13.44 -15.66 6.63
CA ASN A 136 -14.04 -14.64 7.48
C ASN A 136 -14.23 -15.13 8.94
N GLU A 137 -13.98 -16.41 9.22
CA GLU A 137 -14.02 -16.99 10.58
C GLU A 137 -12.69 -16.71 11.32
N ILE A 138 -12.46 -15.44 11.64
CA ILE A 138 -11.18 -14.93 12.16
C ILE A 138 -10.73 -15.69 13.41
N ASP A 139 -11.60 -15.85 14.38
CA ASP A 139 -11.28 -16.50 15.66
C ASP A 139 -10.85 -17.96 15.45
N LYS A 140 -11.54 -18.68 14.58
CA LYS A 140 -11.25 -20.08 14.26
C LYS A 140 -9.89 -20.24 13.61
N VAL A 141 -9.56 -19.42 12.59
CA VAL A 141 -8.25 -19.47 11.93
C VAL A 141 -7.16 -19.04 12.89
N THR A 142 -7.39 -18.02 13.72
CA THR A 142 -6.44 -17.56 14.74
C THR A 142 -6.16 -18.65 15.77
N GLU A 143 -7.17 -19.39 16.21
CA GLU A 143 -6.99 -20.52 17.12
C GLU A 143 -6.15 -21.63 16.47
N VAL A 144 -6.47 -21.99 15.24
CA VAL A 144 -5.72 -23.01 14.50
C VAL A 144 -4.29 -22.59 14.24
N SER A 145 -4.04 -21.34 13.87
CA SER A 145 -2.67 -20.85 13.66
C SER A 145 -1.78 -20.97 14.89
N ARG A 146 -2.35 -20.83 16.09
CA ARG A 146 -1.64 -21.00 17.38
C ARG A 146 -1.39 -22.46 17.74
N ASN A 147 -2.30 -23.35 17.36
CA ASN A 147 -2.31 -24.75 17.75
C ASN A 147 -1.74 -25.69 16.67
N ALA A 148 -1.48 -25.22 15.46
CA ALA A 148 -1.03 -26.03 14.33
C ALA A 148 0.29 -26.76 14.58
N THR A 149 1.10 -26.33 15.56
CA THR A 149 2.29 -27.05 16.04
C THR A 149 1.97 -28.39 16.69
N GLU A 150 0.68 -28.70 16.97
CA GLU A 150 0.23 -30.04 17.37
C GLU A 150 0.59 -31.11 16.30
N LEU A 151 0.72 -30.71 15.01
CA LEU A 151 1.16 -31.59 13.93
C LEU A 151 2.56 -32.19 14.12
N LEU A 152 3.41 -31.58 14.94
CA LEU A 152 4.69 -32.15 15.34
C LEU A 152 4.52 -33.48 16.11
N ASN A 153 3.38 -33.67 16.81
CA ASN A 153 3.09 -34.94 17.49
C ASN A 153 2.71 -36.06 16.49
N GLU A 154 2.43 -35.71 15.25
CA GLU A 154 2.18 -36.64 14.14
C GLU A 154 3.40 -36.82 13.23
N ASP A 155 4.57 -36.40 13.71
CA ASP A 155 5.85 -36.44 12.98
C ASP A 155 5.84 -35.58 11.68
N VAL A 156 5.02 -34.51 11.61
CA VAL A 156 5.07 -33.54 10.53
C VAL A 156 5.93 -32.35 10.95
N GLN A 157 6.97 -32.05 10.20
CA GLN A 157 7.74 -30.80 10.40
C GLN A 157 6.91 -29.64 9.91
N PHE A 158 6.18 -29.00 10.82
CA PHE A 158 5.22 -27.96 10.51
C PHE A 158 5.60 -26.63 11.16
N GLU A 159 5.59 -25.57 10.34
CA GLU A 159 5.79 -24.19 10.80
C GLU A 159 4.51 -23.39 10.52
N SER A 160 4.00 -22.74 11.54
CA SER A 160 2.84 -21.86 11.46
C SER A 160 3.29 -20.42 11.34
N TYR A 161 3.01 -19.77 10.19
CA TYR A 161 3.30 -18.36 10.05
C TYR A 161 2.27 -17.49 10.78
N ALA A 162 2.66 -16.26 11.08
CA ALA A 162 1.74 -15.29 11.66
C ALA A 162 0.57 -15.03 10.66
N PRO A 163 -0.69 -15.08 11.11
CA PRO A 163 -1.80 -14.77 10.25
C PRO A 163 -1.83 -13.30 9.84
N GLU A 164 -2.30 -13.06 8.62
CA GLU A 164 -2.53 -11.73 8.08
C GLU A 164 -4.01 -11.37 8.17
N TYR A 165 -4.29 -10.15 8.61
CA TYR A 165 -5.64 -9.64 8.76
C TYR A 165 -5.91 -8.56 7.71
N HIS A 166 -6.95 -8.73 6.91
CA HIS A 166 -7.31 -7.85 5.80
C HIS A 166 -8.72 -7.27 6.01
N TYR A 167 -8.90 -6.04 5.53
CA TYR A 167 -10.20 -5.39 5.49
C TYR A 167 -10.68 -5.29 4.04
N THR A 168 -11.72 -6.07 3.68
CA THR A 168 -12.14 -6.23 2.27
C THR A 168 -12.85 -4.99 1.71
N LYS A 169 -13.42 -4.13 2.58
CA LYS A 169 -14.19 -2.93 2.19
C LYS A 169 -13.34 -1.66 2.18
N LEU A 170 -12.02 -1.81 2.09
CA LEU A 170 -11.09 -0.68 2.17
C LEU A 170 -11.32 0.36 1.06
N ALA A 171 -11.71 -0.07 -0.15
CA ALA A 171 -11.95 0.84 -1.27
C ALA A 171 -13.12 1.81 -0.99
N ASP A 172 -14.24 1.30 -0.48
CA ASP A 172 -15.41 2.10 -0.14
C ASP A 172 -15.12 3.02 1.06
N LEU A 173 -14.41 2.48 2.05
CA LEU A 173 -13.96 3.24 3.22
C LEU A 173 -13.11 4.44 2.81
N LYS A 174 -12.15 4.26 1.91
CA LYS A 174 -11.28 5.33 1.40
C LYS A 174 -12.09 6.49 0.81
N VAL A 175 -13.11 6.20 0.03
CA VAL A 175 -13.98 7.22 -0.56
C VAL A 175 -14.73 8.01 0.51
N THR A 176 -15.29 7.31 1.50
CA THR A 176 -16.03 7.93 2.62
C THR A 176 -15.11 8.82 3.45
N MET A 177 -13.94 8.32 3.84
CA MET A 177 -12.99 9.06 4.65
C MET A 177 -12.41 10.27 3.91
N LEU A 178 -12.22 10.17 2.58
CA LEU A 178 -11.81 11.32 1.77
C LEU A 178 -12.84 12.46 1.82
N ALA A 179 -14.12 12.12 1.76
CA ALA A 179 -15.19 13.11 1.89
C ALA A 179 -15.19 13.75 3.29
N GLU A 180 -14.98 12.96 4.35
CA GLU A 180 -14.90 13.45 5.73
C GLU A 180 -13.69 14.36 5.94
N ALA A 181 -12.50 13.98 5.47
CA ALA A 181 -11.29 14.79 5.56
C ALA A 181 -11.43 16.12 4.80
N THR A 182 -12.08 16.08 3.62
CA THR A 182 -12.36 17.31 2.85
C THR A 182 -13.36 18.23 3.57
N LYS A 183 -14.36 17.65 4.23
CA LYS A 183 -15.32 18.39 5.05
C LYS A 183 -14.63 19.03 6.25
N ASP A 184 -13.74 18.31 6.94
CA ASP A 184 -12.94 18.83 8.05
C ASP A 184 -12.05 20.01 7.57
N ALA A 185 -11.33 19.87 6.45
CA ALA A 185 -10.54 20.94 5.85
C ALA A 185 -11.38 22.20 5.58
N THR A 186 -12.57 22.01 5.00
CA THR A 186 -13.48 23.10 4.66
C THR A 186 -14.00 23.82 5.91
N GLN A 187 -14.37 23.08 6.96
CA GLN A 187 -14.83 23.64 8.21
C GLN A 187 -13.74 24.47 8.91
N ARG A 188 -12.51 23.93 8.97
CA ARG A 188 -11.35 24.64 9.54
C ARG A 188 -11.04 25.90 8.76
N ALA A 189 -10.99 25.82 7.42
CA ALA A 189 -10.77 26.98 6.56
C ALA A 189 -11.82 28.07 6.80
N LYS A 190 -13.10 27.69 6.89
CA LYS A 190 -14.21 28.60 7.15
C LYS A 190 -14.08 29.30 8.51
N MET A 191 -13.83 28.54 9.57
CA MET A 191 -13.65 29.08 10.93
C MET A 191 -12.48 30.07 10.99
N ILE A 192 -11.35 29.77 10.34
CA ILE A 192 -10.19 30.67 10.33
C ILE A 192 -10.51 31.95 9.56
N ALA A 193 -11.11 31.85 8.36
CA ALA A 193 -11.46 33.00 7.54
C ALA A 193 -12.44 33.94 8.28
N GLU A 194 -13.50 33.41 8.88
CA GLU A 194 -14.52 34.17 9.62
C GLU A 194 -13.95 34.86 10.86
N ASN A 195 -13.13 34.18 11.65
CA ASN A 195 -12.47 34.74 12.82
C ASN A 195 -11.42 35.82 12.45
N ALA A 196 -10.87 35.75 11.23
CA ALA A 196 -9.97 36.78 10.69
C ALA A 196 -10.69 37.95 10.01
N GLY A 197 -12.02 37.97 10.05
CA GLY A 197 -12.83 39.04 9.42
C GLY A 197 -12.93 38.91 7.89
N SER A 198 -12.65 37.75 7.34
CA SER A 198 -12.68 37.43 5.92
C SER A 198 -13.76 36.37 5.61
N LYS A 199 -14.02 36.12 4.35
CA LYS A 199 -14.95 35.08 3.92
C LYS A 199 -14.20 33.98 3.14
N LEU A 200 -14.56 32.71 3.38
CA LEU A 200 -14.05 31.61 2.60
C LEU A 200 -14.58 31.70 1.16
N GLY A 201 -13.69 31.57 0.19
CA GLY A 201 -13.98 31.43 -1.24
C GLY A 201 -14.01 29.97 -1.70
N GLY A 202 -13.84 29.79 -3.01
CA GLY A 202 -13.81 28.45 -3.62
C GLY A 202 -12.52 27.68 -3.32
N LEU A 203 -12.60 26.35 -3.48
CA LEU A 203 -11.42 25.48 -3.48
C LEU A 203 -10.60 25.76 -4.75
N LYS A 204 -9.31 26.08 -4.58
CA LYS A 204 -8.36 26.30 -5.69
C LYS A 204 -7.56 25.08 -6.04
N HIS A 205 -7.10 24.37 -5.02
CA HIS A 205 -6.27 23.19 -5.16
C HIS A 205 -6.58 22.20 -4.05
N ALA A 206 -6.55 20.91 -4.38
CA ALA A 206 -6.61 19.83 -3.41
C ALA A 206 -5.56 18.77 -3.76
N HIS A 207 -4.88 18.28 -2.74
CA HIS A 207 -3.95 17.18 -2.83
C HIS A 207 -4.26 16.17 -1.73
N ILE A 208 -4.28 14.91 -2.08
CA ILE A 208 -4.53 13.81 -1.16
C ILE A 208 -3.18 13.18 -0.84
N SER A 209 -2.85 13.02 0.44
CA SER A 209 -1.69 12.22 0.82
C SER A 209 -2.02 10.73 0.74
N ASP A 210 -0.99 9.90 0.87
CA ASP A 210 -1.18 8.46 0.99
C ASP A 210 -2.04 8.15 2.22
N ILE A 211 -2.88 7.12 2.07
CA ILE A 211 -3.74 6.64 3.14
C ILE A 211 -2.89 5.73 4.02
N GLN A 212 -2.87 6.03 5.31
CA GLN A 212 -2.12 5.26 6.29
C GLN A 212 -3.06 4.28 7.00
N ILE A 213 -2.60 3.04 7.15
CA ILE A 213 -3.25 2.00 7.94
C ILE A 213 -2.24 1.55 8.99
N SER A 214 -2.57 1.75 10.25
CA SER A 214 -1.69 1.45 11.38
C SER A 214 -2.40 0.59 12.42
N PRO A 215 -1.66 -0.10 13.28
CA PRO A 215 -2.24 -0.74 14.46
C PRO A 215 -2.98 0.28 15.33
N LEU A 216 -4.04 -0.17 15.99
CA LEU A 216 -4.76 0.66 16.95
C LEU A 216 -3.82 1.07 18.09
N TYR A 217 -3.85 2.34 18.50
CA TYR A 217 -2.96 2.92 19.53
C TYR A 217 -1.46 2.95 19.17
N SER A 218 -1.12 2.90 17.89
CA SER A 218 0.25 3.20 17.48
C SER A 218 0.48 4.72 17.56
N ASP A 219 1.50 5.15 18.33
CA ASP A 219 1.86 6.57 18.47
C ASP A 219 2.52 7.16 17.21
N GLY A 220 2.06 6.75 16.02
CA GLY A 220 2.58 7.25 14.75
C GLY A 220 4.04 6.89 14.50
N ILE A 221 4.51 5.81 15.12
CA ILE A 221 5.84 5.25 14.83
C ILE A 221 5.78 4.69 13.42
N ASP A 222 6.59 5.27 12.52
CA ASP A 222 6.79 4.74 11.19
C ASP A 222 7.25 3.28 11.31
N TYR A 223 6.38 2.35 10.93
CA TYR A 223 6.73 0.94 10.87
C TYR A 223 7.61 0.72 9.65
N TYR A 224 8.89 0.52 9.89
CA TYR A 224 9.82 0.01 8.90
C TYR A 224 9.94 -1.50 9.08
N ASP A 225 9.98 -2.24 7.99
CA ASP A 225 10.34 -3.65 8.04
C ASP A 225 11.83 -3.82 8.40
N GLU A 226 12.25 -5.06 8.59
CA GLU A 226 13.66 -5.42 8.91
C GLU A 226 14.65 -4.89 7.85
N TYR A 227 14.19 -4.53 6.66
CA TYR A 227 14.99 -3.99 5.55
C TYR A 227 14.84 -2.47 5.37
N GLY A 228 14.08 -1.80 6.26
CA GLY A 228 13.89 -0.35 6.22
C GLY A 228 12.86 0.14 5.20
N TYR A 229 11.98 -0.73 4.69
CA TYR A 229 10.87 -0.33 3.85
C TYR A 229 9.68 0.16 4.70
N TYR A 230 9.09 1.26 4.28
CA TYR A 230 7.90 1.83 4.91
C TYR A 230 6.70 0.91 4.72
N LEU A 231 6.23 0.28 5.77
CA LEU A 231 5.00 -0.52 5.75
C LEU A 231 3.81 0.44 5.84
N SER A 232 3.30 0.87 4.70
CA SER A 232 2.14 1.74 4.62
C SER A 232 0.81 1.06 5.02
N ASN A 233 0.80 -0.26 5.11
CA ASN A 233 -0.39 -1.06 5.41
C ASN A 233 -0.06 -2.11 6.48
N ASP A 234 -0.64 -1.95 7.65
CA ASP A 234 -0.62 -2.98 8.69
C ASP A 234 -1.49 -4.17 8.28
N ILE A 235 -0.86 -5.35 8.11
CA ILE A 235 -1.55 -6.61 7.84
C ILE A 235 -1.55 -7.56 9.05
N ILE A 236 -0.84 -7.21 10.12
CA ILE A 236 -0.62 -8.08 11.29
C ILE A 236 -1.72 -7.88 12.33
N SER A 237 -2.24 -6.66 12.48
CA SER A 237 -3.22 -6.34 13.50
C SER A 237 -4.65 -6.63 13.05
N LEU A 238 -5.47 -7.18 13.93
CA LEU A 238 -6.91 -7.38 13.69
C LEU A 238 -7.64 -6.03 13.69
N GLU A 239 -7.40 -5.21 14.72
CA GLU A 239 -7.95 -3.86 14.86
C GLU A 239 -6.94 -2.84 14.35
N LYS A 240 -7.40 -1.95 13.50
CA LYS A 240 -6.56 -0.98 12.79
C LYS A 240 -7.17 0.41 12.84
N GLU A 241 -6.32 1.39 12.67
CA GLU A 241 -6.71 2.76 12.45
C GLU A 241 -6.36 3.17 11.02
N VAL A 242 -7.33 3.71 10.30
CA VAL A 242 -7.14 4.26 8.96
C VAL A 242 -7.15 5.77 9.07
N THR A 243 -6.11 6.41 8.57
CA THR A 243 -5.96 7.87 8.54
C THR A 243 -5.89 8.36 7.09
N VAL A 244 -6.73 9.34 6.77
CA VAL A 244 -6.75 10.04 5.48
C VAL A 244 -6.48 11.51 5.71
N VAL A 245 -5.51 12.06 4.98
CA VAL A 245 -5.16 13.46 5.03
C VAL A 245 -5.35 14.10 3.66
N VAL A 246 -6.01 15.28 3.65
CA VAL A 246 -6.14 16.11 2.47
C VAL A 246 -5.53 17.49 2.73
N TYR A 247 -4.84 18.01 1.75
CA TYR A 247 -4.33 19.38 1.73
C TYR A 247 -5.18 20.19 0.75
N CYS A 248 -5.82 21.21 1.26
CA CYS A 248 -6.74 22.06 0.48
C CYS A 248 -6.29 23.51 0.53
N THR A 249 -6.23 24.14 -0.64
CA THR A 249 -6.01 25.58 -0.79
C THR A 249 -7.33 26.25 -1.16
N PHE A 250 -7.82 27.13 -0.31
CA PHE A 250 -9.05 27.89 -0.54
C PHE A 250 -8.74 29.35 -0.82
N GLU A 251 -9.59 30.00 -1.62
CA GLU A 251 -9.59 31.44 -1.78
C GLU A 251 -10.12 32.11 -0.51
N ILE A 252 -9.57 33.28 -0.18
CA ILE A 252 -10.10 34.19 0.87
C ILE A 252 -10.62 35.47 0.21
N LYS A 253 -11.81 35.90 0.59
CA LYS A 253 -12.50 37.11 0.11
C LYS A 253 -12.71 38.10 1.22
#